data_bac80d04c4ce01e3e5ed751b94e1c85d
#
_entry.id   bac80d04c4ce01e3e5ed751b94e1c85d
#
_cell.length_a   1.000
_cell.length_b   1.000
_cell.length_c   1.000
_cell.angle_alpha   90.00
_cell.angle_beta   90.00
_cell.angle_gamma   90.00
#
_symmetry.space_group_name_H-M   'P 1'
#
loop_
_entity.id
_entity.type
_entity.pdbx_description
1 polymer ?
#
loop_
_entity_poly.entity_id
_entity_poly.type
_entity_poly.pdbx_seq_one_letter_code
_entity_poly.pdbx_strand_id
1 'polypeptide(L)'
;MAELSRGVRLGVDVGQVRVGVARSDPHGILATPLVTLARDLTAAPDAVPTDIAELVRLAAEHEAVEIVVGLPVNLAGKHGPAAANVSAYAGRLADVMGPIPVTLTDERMSTVVASRRLAERGVRGKRQRAVVDQAAAVEILQSWLDAQRRRTQ
;
A
#
# COMPACT_ATOMS: atom_id res chain seq x y z
N MET A 1 2.84 1.46 27.05
CA MET A 1 2.71 1.19 25.60
C MET A 1 3.28 2.33 24.79
N ALA A 2 3.99 1.98 23.73
CA ALA A 2 4.55 3.01 22.86
C ALA A 2 3.45 3.67 22.06
N GLU A 3 3.44 4.98 22.01
CA GLU A 3 2.58 5.73 21.12
C GLU A 3 3.03 5.52 19.67
N LEU A 4 2.11 5.69 18.72
CA LEU A 4 2.44 5.67 17.32
C LEU A 4 3.43 6.81 17.04
N SER A 5 4.60 6.49 16.50
CA SER A 5 5.62 7.50 16.23
C SER A 5 5.10 8.52 15.22
N ARG A 6 5.48 9.77 15.42
CA ARG A 6 5.09 10.87 14.55
C ARG A 6 5.81 10.77 13.21
N GLY A 7 5.10 11.07 12.15
CA GLY A 7 5.65 11.10 10.79
C GLY A 7 4.64 10.61 9.77
N VAL A 8 4.93 10.93 8.52
CA VAL A 8 4.09 10.51 7.39
C VAL A 8 4.29 9.03 7.13
N ARG A 9 3.21 8.32 6.87
CA ARG A 9 3.24 6.94 6.39
C ARG A 9 2.66 6.87 5.00
N LEU A 10 3.22 6.00 4.17
CA LEU A 10 2.66 5.72 2.85
C LEU A 10 1.88 4.41 2.92
N GLY A 11 0.70 4.40 2.30
CA GLY A 11 -0.09 3.19 2.11
C GLY A 11 0.05 2.73 0.68
N VAL A 12 0.21 1.44 0.46
CA VAL A 12 0.46 0.87 -0.87
C VAL A 12 -0.48 -0.29 -1.12
N ASP A 13 -1.19 -0.21 -2.24
CA ASP A 13 -2.04 -1.28 -2.74
C ASP A 13 -1.42 -1.82 -4.04
N VAL A 14 -0.87 -3.03 -3.97
CA VAL A 14 -0.15 -3.64 -5.10
C VAL A 14 -1.12 -4.43 -5.95
N GLY A 15 -1.42 -3.94 -7.14
CA GLY A 15 -2.21 -4.66 -8.14
C GLY A 15 -1.32 -5.40 -9.12
N GLN A 16 -1.94 -6.06 -10.11
CA GLN A 16 -1.18 -6.80 -11.13
C GLN A 16 -0.43 -5.88 -12.08
N VAL A 17 -1.02 -4.75 -12.43
CA VAL A 17 -0.45 -3.81 -13.41
C VAL A 17 -0.27 -2.41 -12.86
N ARG A 18 -0.84 -2.09 -11.70
CA ARG A 18 -0.76 -0.75 -11.10
C ARG A 18 -0.57 -0.85 -9.60
N VAL A 19 0.00 0.20 -9.04
CA VAL A 19 0.20 0.36 -7.59
C VAL A 19 -0.48 1.65 -7.17
N GLY A 20 -1.47 1.55 -6.29
CA GLY A 20 -2.10 2.71 -5.69
C GLY A 20 -1.31 3.15 -4.46
N VAL A 21 -1.14 4.45 -4.29
CA VAL A 21 -0.37 5.02 -3.18
C VAL A 21 -1.19 6.08 -2.46
N ALA A 22 -1.21 6.01 -1.14
CA ALA A 22 -1.81 7.00 -0.26
C ALA A 22 -0.75 7.50 0.73
N ARG A 23 -1.03 8.63 1.35
CA ARG A 23 -0.16 9.15 2.42
C ARG A 23 -0.99 9.57 3.61
N SER A 24 -0.38 9.53 4.81
CA SER A 24 -1.00 10.07 6.01
C SER A 24 -0.49 11.47 6.32
N ASP A 25 -1.20 12.17 7.21
CA ASP A 25 -0.64 13.32 7.89
C ASP A 25 0.43 12.87 8.91
N PRO A 26 1.29 13.80 9.40
CA PRO A 26 2.33 13.43 10.37
C PRO A 26 1.81 12.91 11.70
N HIS A 27 0.57 13.21 12.07
CA HIS A 27 -0.03 12.76 13.32
C HIS A 27 -0.68 11.38 13.21
N GLY A 28 -0.74 10.81 11.99
CA GLY A 28 -1.30 9.48 11.77
C GLY A 28 -2.81 9.40 11.91
N ILE A 29 -3.52 10.46 11.56
CA ILE A 29 -4.97 10.56 11.74
C ILE A 29 -5.72 10.27 10.44
N LEU A 30 -5.29 10.88 9.33
CA LEU A 30 -6.02 10.84 8.06
C LEU A 30 -5.13 10.40 6.91
N ALA A 31 -5.61 9.41 6.16
CA ALA A 31 -4.99 9.00 4.91
C ALA A 31 -5.66 9.72 3.74
N THR A 32 -4.85 10.18 2.78
CA THR A 32 -5.32 10.84 1.56
C THR A 32 -4.65 10.22 0.35
N PRO A 33 -5.30 10.28 -0.85
CA PRO A 33 -4.71 9.70 -2.06
C PRO A 33 -3.48 10.49 -2.49
N LEU A 34 -2.49 9.77 -3.03
CA LEU A 34 -1.26 10.41 -3.52
C LEU A 34 -1.07 10.22 -5.01
N VAL A 35 -0.93 8.97 -5.47
CA VAL A 35 -0.64 8.69 -6.88
C VAL A 35 -0.96 7.24 -7.21
N THR A 36 -1.13 6.95 -8.51
CA THR A 36 -1.17 5.59 -9.04
C THR A 36 0.03 5.41 -9.97
N LEU A 37 0.79 4.34 -9.74
CA LEU A 37 1.98 4.03 -10.52
C LEU A 37 1.72 2.82 -11.40
N ALA A 38 2.27 2.84 -12.62
CA ALA A 38 2.27 1.63 -13.45
C ALA A 38 3.36 0.70 -12.95
N ARG A 39 3.05 -0.59 -12.85
CA ARG A 39 4.05 -1.59 -12.48
C ARG A 39 5.04 -1.79 -13.61
N ASP A 40 6.32 -1.86 -13.27
CA ASP A 40 7.38 -2.20 -14.19
C ASP A 40 7.53 -3.72 -14.22
N LEU A 41 6.87 -4.34 -15.20
CA LEU A 41 6.88 -5.80 -15.37
C LEU A 41 8.04 -6.27 -16.26
N THR A 42 8.88 -5.34 -16.73
CA THR A 42 9.96 -5.62 -17.66
C THR A 42 11.35 -5.48 -17.05
N ALA A 43 11.44 -5.06 -15.78
CA ALA A 43 12.72 -4.88 -15.11
C ALA A 43 13.46 -6.22 -14.99
N ALA A 44 14.77 -6.21 -15.24
CA ALA A 44 15.62 -7.38 -15.02
C ALA A 44 15.61 -7.75 -13.53
N PRO A 45 15.84 -9.04 -13.20
CA PRO A 45 15.78 -9.48 -11.78
C PRO A 45 16.74 -8.74 -10.84
N ASP A 46 17.85 -8.24 -11.37
CA ASP A 46 18.87 -7.50 -10.61
C ASP A 46 18.67 -6.00 -10.64
N ALA A 47 17.67 -5.50 -11.38
CA ALA A 47 17.37 -4.08 -11.49
C ALA A 47 16.22 -3.72 -10.56
N VAL A 48 16.21 -2.45 -10.10
CA VAL A 48 15.08 -1.93 -9.32
C VAL A 48 13.98 -1.54 -10.30
N PRO A 49 12.78 -2.13 -10.19
CA PRO A 49 11.65 -1.71 -11.03
C PRO A 49 11.35 -0.22 -10.86
N THR A 50 10.89 0.43 -11.92
CA THR A 50 10.67 1.88 -11.90
C THR A 50 9.60 2.30 -10.89
N ASP A 51 8.57 1.48 -10.68
CA ASP A 51 7.55 1.76 -9.67
C ASP A 51 8.13 1.71 -8.25
N ILE A 52 9.00 0.75 -7.98
CA ILE A 52 9.68 0.65 -6.67
C ILE A 52 10.63 1.84 -6.48
N ALA A 53 11.39 2.21 -7.51
CA ALA A 53 12.24 3.40 -7.47
C ALA A 53 11.43 4.67 -7.17
N GLU A 54 10.24 4.79 -7.77
CA GLU A 54 9.35 5.92 -7.52
C GLU A 54 8.83 5.93 -6.09
N LEU A 55 8.51 4.76 -5.52
CA LEU A 55 8.11 4.66 -4.11
C LEU A 55 9.22 5.13 -3.18
N VAL A 56 10.46 4.77 -3.48
CA VAL A 56 11.62 5.24 -2.71
C VAL A 56 11.73 6.77 -2.78
N ARG A 57 11.55 7.33 -3.99
CA ARG A 57 11.56 8.78 -4.19
C ARG A 57 10.45 9.47 -3.41
N LEU A 58 9.23 8.92 -3.45
CA LEU A 58 8.07 9.47 -2.72
C LEU A 58 8.30 9.41 -1.21
N ALA A 59 8.87 8.32 -0.72
CA ALA A 59 9.18 8.17 0.69
C ALA A 59 10.17 9.26 1.15
N ALA A 60 11.19 9.54 0.34
CA ALA A 60 12.15 10.60 0.64
C ALA A 60 11.50 11.98 0.55
N GLU A 61 10.70 12.23 -0.49
CA GLU A 61 10.04 13.52 -0.69
C GLU A 61 9.10 13.88 0.46
N HIS A 62 8.35 12.90 0.96
CA HIS A 62 7.39 13.11 2.04
C HIS A 62 7.97 12.81 3.43
N GLU A 63 9.24 12.47 3.49
CA GLU A 63 9.93 12.12 4.74
C GLU A 63 9.17 11.02 5.48
N ALA A 64 8.78 9.97 4.75
CA ALA A 64 7.99 8.89 5.29
C ALA A 64 8.78 8.10 6.35
N VAL A 65 8.10 7.71 7.41
CA VAL A 65 8.71 6.94 8.51
C VAL A 65 8.37 5.46 8.41
N GLU A 66 7.40 5.11 7.56
CA GLU A 66 6.96 3.72 7.41
C GLU A 66 6.15 3.56 6.13
N ILE A 67 6.25 2.39 5.50
CA ILE A 67 5.43 2.02 4.34
C ILE A 67 4.51 0.88 4.78
N VAL A 68 3.20 1.04 4.58
CA VAL A 68 2.20 0.03 4.93
C VAL A 68 1.64 -0.56 3.64
N VAL A 69 1.80 -1.86 3.45
CA VAL A 69 1.39 -2.58 2.24
C VAL A 69 0.23 -3.51 2.58
N GLY A 70 -0.85 -3.42 1.83
CA GLY A 70 -2.00 -4.30 2.02
C GLY A 70 -1.71 -5.70 1.49
N LEU A 71 -1.86 -6.71 2.34
CA LEU A 71 -1.66 -8.11 1.99
C LEU A 71 -3.01 -8.77 1.71
N PRO A 72 -3.25 -9.25 0.47
CA PRO A 72 -4.50 -9.94 0.17
C PRO A 72 -4.51 -11.32 0.81
N VAL A 73 -5.62 -11.64 1.49
CA VAL A 73 -5.87 -12.97 2.02
C VAL A 73 -7.28 -13.37 1.63
N ASN A 74 -7.53 -14.67 1.48
CA ASN A 74 -8.87 -15.14 1.15
C ASN A 74 -9.77 -15.14 2.39
N LEU A 75 -11.06 -15.44 2.19
CA LEU A 75 -12.05 -15.41 3.28
C LEU A 75 -11.74 -16.40 4.40
N ALA A 76 -10.98 -17.44 4.10
CA ALA A 76 -10.54 -18.42 5.11
C ALA A 76 -9.27 -17.99 5.85
N GLY A 77 -8.74 -16.81 5.54
CA GLY A 77 -7.52 -16.31 6.16
C GLY A 77 -6.25 -16.89 5.60
N LYS A 78 -6.32 -17.59 4.47
CA LYS A 78 -5.17 -18.23 3.85
C LYS A 78 -4.53 -17.34 2.79
N HIS A 79 -3.22 -17.43 2.67
CA HIS A 79 -2.46 -16.72 1.66
C HIS A 79 -2.44 -17.53 0.36
N GLY A 80 -2.92 -16.91 -0.73
CA GLY A 80 -2.91 -17.48 -2.07
C GLY A 80 -1.82 -16.87 -2.94
N PRO A 81 -1.88 -17.10 -4.28
CA PRO A 81 -0.89 -16.55 -5.21
C PRO A 81 -0.78 -15.02 -5.16
N ALA A 82 -1.90 -14.32 -4.97
CA ALA A 82 -1.89 -12.86 -4.87
C ALA A 82 -1.10 -12.39 -3.65
N ALA A 83 -1.27 -13.07 -2.50
CA ALA A 83 -0.52 -12.76 -1.29
C ALA A 83 0.98 -13.01 -1.49
N ALA A 84 1.34 -14.10 -2.18
CA ALA A 84 2.74 -14.40 -2.48
C ALA A 84 3.37 -13.31 -3.34
N ASN A 85 2.65 -12.82 -4.36
CA ASN A 85 3.11 -11.73 -5.22
C ASN A 85 3.33 -10.43 -4.43
N VAL A 86 2.40 -10.09 -3.56
CA VAL A 86 2.51 -8.87 -2.75
C VAL A 86 3.65 -9.00 -1.74
N SER A 87 3.80 -10.17 -1.11
CA SER A 87 4.90 -10.42 -0.18
C SER A 87 6.26 -10.29 -0.87
N ALA A 88 6.39 -10.82 -2.09
CA ALA A 88 7.62 -10.68 -2.88
C ALA A 88 7.88 -9.21 -3.24
N TYR A 89 6.84 -8.48 -3.64
CA TYR A 89 6.95 -7.05 -3.94
C TYR A 89 7.41 -6.28 -2.70
N ALA A 90 6.78 -6.52 -1.56
CA ALA A 90 7.14 -5.85 -0.30
C ALA A 90 8.59 -6.18 0.11
N GLY A 91 9.05 -7.41 -0.12
CA GLY A 91 10.42 -7.80 0.14
C GLY A 91 11.42 -7.01 -0.72
N ARG A 92 11.15 -6.87 -2.01
CA ARG A 92 11.99 -6.07 -2.92
C ARG A 92 11.98 -4.59 -2.51
N LEU A 93 10.82 -4.08 -2.13
CA LEU A 93 10.70 -2.70 -1.66
C LEU A 93 11.52 -2.49 -0.38
N ALA A 94 11.43 -3.40 0.58
CA ALA A 94 12.19 -3.33 1.83
C ALA A 94 13.68 -3.33 1.58
N ASP A 95 14.16 -4.12 0.60
CA ASP A 95 15.59 -4.21 0.27
C ASP A 95 16.17 -2.86 -0.16
N VAL A 96 15.38 -2.00 -0.81
CA VAL A 96 15.87 -0.72 -1.33
C VAL A 96 15.40 0.49 -0.53
N MET A 97 14.49 0.28 0.44
CA MET A 97 13.94 1.39 1.23
C MET A 97 14.88 1.87 2.33
N GLY A 98 15.92 1.10 2.65
CA GLY A 98 16.88 1.45 3.68
C GLY A 98 16.31 1.29 5.08
N PRO A 99 16.44 2.29 5.96
CA PRO A 99 15.98 2.16 7.35
C PRO A 99 14.47 2.27 7.52
N ILE A 100 13.73 2.68 6.48
CA ILE A 100 12.28 2.82 6.57
C ILE A 100 11.63 1.43 6.54
N PRO A 101 10.88 1.04 7.60
CA PRO A 101 10.26 -0.28 7.63
C PRO A 101 9.12 -0.40 6.63
N VAL A 102 8.98 -1.59 6.06
CA VAL A 102 7.87 -1.96 5.18
C VAL A 102 7.04 -2.98 5.94
N THR A 103 5.80 -2.61 6.25
CA THR A 103 4.90 -3.39 7.10
C THR A 103 3.75 -3.93 6.26
N LEU A 104 3.46 -5.21 6.38
CA LEU A 104 2.30 -5.82 5.74
C LEU A 104 1.09 -5.74 6.68
N THR A 105 -0.08 -5.43 6.13
CA THR A 105 -1.33 -5.42 6.88
C THR A 105 -2.40 -6.18 6.10
N ASP A 106 -3.28 -6.86 6.83
CA ASP A 106 -4.35 -7.65 6.23
C ASP A 106 -5.40 -6.70 5.61
N GLU A 107 -5.55 -6.73 4.28
CA GLU A 107 -6.49 -5.85 3.59
C GLU A 107 -7.97 -6.18 3.88
N ARG A 108 -8.28 -7.34 4.48
CA ARG A 108 -9.66 -7.65 4.90
C ARG A 108 -10.16 -6.71 5.99
N MET A 109 -9.28 -5.97 6.64
CA MET A 109 -9.68 -4.94 7.60
C MET A 109 -10.40 -3.77 6.93
N SER A 110 -10.41 -3.70 5.58
CA SER A 110 -11.07 -2.66 4.82
C SER A 110 -12.21 -3.21 3.99
N THR A 111 -13.45 -2.75 4.27
CA THR A 111 -14.63 -3.10 3.47
C THR A 111 -14.59 -2.47 2.08
N VAL A 112 -13.94 -1.32 1.95
CA VAL A 112 -13.81 -0.63 0.66
C VAL A 112 -12.91 -1.42 -0.29
N VAL A 113 -11.84 -2.03 0.20
CA VAL A 113 -10.96 -2.87 -0.62
C VAL A 113 -11.73 -4.10 -1.14
N ALA A 114 -12.54 -4.73 -0.29
CA ALA A 114 -13.38 -5.85 -0.71
C ALA A 114 -14.40 -5.42 -1.77
N SER A 115 -15.04 -4.26 -1.58
CA SER A 115 -16.00 -3.71 -2.54
C SER A 115 -15.33 -3.36 -3.87
N ARG A 116 -14.09 -2.89 -3.83
CA ARG A 116 -13.33 -2.59 -5.05
C ARG A 116 -13.20 -3.80 -5.95
N ARG A 117 -12.92 -4.97 -5.38
CA ARG A 117 -12.74 -6.19 -6.18
C ARG A 117 -13.99 -6.58 -6.96
N LEU A 118 -15.16 -6.27 -6.41
CA LEU A 118 -16.41 -6.46 -7.13
C LEU A 118 -16.61 -5.37 -8.19
N ALA A 119 -16.25 -4.14 -7.87
CA ALA A 119 -16.41 -2.99 -8.75
C ALA A 119 -15.47 -3.01 -9.95
N GLU A 120 -14.29 -3.62 -9.83
CA GLU A 120 -13.30 -3.70 -10.91
C GLU A 120 -13.87 -4.31 -12.20
N ARG A 121 -14.84 -5.21 -12.07
CA ARG A 121 -15.50 -5.82 -13.23
C ARG A 121 -16.32 -4.82 -14.05
N GLY A 122 -16.78 -3.73 -13.43
CA GLY A 122 -17.56 -2.70 -14.09
C GLY A 122 -16.82 -1.41 -14.37
N VAL A 123 -15.59 -1.29 -13.89
CA VAL A 123 -14.80 -0.06 -14.09
C VAL A 123 -14.19 -0.06 -15.48
N ARG A 124 -14.44 1.02 -16.23
CA ARG A 124 -13.94 1.19 -17.59
C ARG A 124 -12.93 2.34 -17.62
N GLY A 125 -11.84 2.13 -18.38
CA GLY A 125 -10.84 3.15 -18.62
C GLY A 125 -9.79 3.26 -17.52
N LYS A 126 -8.59 3.65 -17.92
CA LYS A 126 -7.42 3.73 -17.03
C LYS A 126 -7.60 4.73 -15.90
N ARG A 127 -8.29 5.85 -16.19
CA ARG A 127 -8.48 6.93 -15.22
C ARG A 127 -9.33 6.48 -14.03
N GLN A 128 -10.43 5.79 -14.31
CA GLN A 128 -11.31 5.28 -13.25
C GLN A 128 -10.62 4.21 -12.42
N ARG A 129 -9.86 3.33 -13.07
CA ARG A 129 -9.11 2.29 -12.37
C ARG A 129 -8.03 2.87 -11.47
N ALA A 130 -7.36 3.94 -11.92
CA ALA A 130 -6.35 4.63 -11.11
C ALA A 130 -6.97 5.23 -9.85
N VAL A 131 -8.17 5.82 -9.96
CA VAL A 131 -8.89 6.39 -8.81
C VAL A 131 -9.29 5.30 -7.83
N VAL A 132 -9.75 4.15 -8.33
CA VAL A 132 -10.13 3.00 -7.50
C VAL A 132 -8.91 2.46 -6.74
N ASP A 133 -7.74 2.37 -7.41
CA ASP A 133 -6.51 1.90 -6.78
C ASP A 133 -6.05 2.85 -5.67
N GLN A 134 -6.18 4.17 -5.87
CA GLN A 134 -5.84 5.15 -4.85
C GLN A 134 -6.79 5.06 -3.65
N ALA A 135 -8.09 4.88 -3.91
CA ALA A 135 -9.08 4.73 -2.85
C ALA A 135 -8.79 3.48 -2.00
N ALA A 136 -8.37 2.39 -2.63
CA ALA A 136 -7.99 1.18 -1.92
C ALA A 136 -6.77 1.41 -1.03
N ALA A 137 -5.76 2.12 -1.55
CA ALA A 137 -4.57 2.45 -0.76
C ALA A 137 -4.91 3.34 0.43
N VAL A 138 -5.82 4.31 0.25
CA VAL A 138 -6.32 5.16 1.34
C VAL A 138 -6.96 4.30 2.43
N GLU A 139 -7.83 3.36 2.05
CA GLU A 139 -8.52 2.53 3.04
C GLU A 139 -7.59 1.56 3.76
N ILE A 140 -6.61 1.00 3.05
CA ILE A 140 -5.58 0.16 3.67
C ILE A 140 -4.85 0.96 4.75
N LEU A 141 -4.38 2.14 4.38
CA LEU A 141 -3.62 2.99 5.30
C LEU A 141 -4.51 3.49 6.45
N GLN A 142 -5.72 3.95 6.15
CA GLN A 142 -6.63 4.47 7.18
C GLN A 142 -7.00 3.39 8.20
N SER A 143 -7.30 2.18 7.73
CA SER A 143 -7.63 1.07 8.61
C SER A 143 -6.46 0.72 9.53
N TRP A 144 -5.25 0.72 8.98
CA TRP A 144 -4.03 0.46 9.77
C TRP A 144 -3.80 1.56 10.81
N LEU A 145 -3.93 2.85 10.41
CA LEU A 145 -3.78 3.98 11.32
C LEU A 145 -4.79 3.91 12.47
N ASP A 146 -6.06 3.64 12.15
CA ASP A 146 -7.12 3.54 13.14
C ASP A 146 -6.85 2.39 14.13
N ALA A 147 -6.36 1.25 13.62
CA ALA A 147 -6.01 0.11 14.47
C ALA A 147 -4.85 0.45 15.41
N GLN A 148 -3.84 1.19 14.93
CA GLN A 148 -2.73 1.61 15.78
C GLN A 148 -3.20 2.55 16.88
N ARG A 149 -4.07 3.50 16.57
CA ARG A 149 -4.61 4.43 17.57
C ARG A 149 -5.42 3.69 18.64
N ARG A 150 -6.22 2.70 18.24
CA ARG A 150 -6.97 1.88 19.22
C ARG A 150 -6.05 1.11 20.15
N ARG A 151 -4.90 0.67 19.67
CA ARG A 151 -3.93 -0.09 20.47
C ARG A 151 -3.20 0.78 21.49
N THR A 152 -3.12 2.10 21.26
CA THR A 152 -2.42 3.03 22.14
C THR A 152 -3.35 3.72 23.16
N GLN A 153 -4.65 3.47 23.06
CA GLN A 153 -5.62 4.02 24.01
C GLN A 153 -5.81 3.12 25.21
#